data_eca93922e3cf2b46781b3b8ddbd4c7f5
#
_entry.id   eca93922e3cf2b46781b3b8ddbd4c7f5
#
_cell.length_a   1.000
_cell.length_b   1.000
_cell.length_c   1.000
_cell.angle_alpha   90.00
_cell.angle_beta   90.00
_cell.angle_gamma   90.00
#
_symmetry.space_group_name_H-M   'P 1'
#
loop_
_entity.id
_entity.type
_entity.pdbx_description
1 polymer ?
#
loop_
_entity_poly.entity_id
_entity_poly.type
_entity_poly.pdbx_seq_one_letter_code
_entity_poly.pdbx_strand_id
1 'polypeptide(L)'
;MNSLITIKNVGVSYAMQPHVLKDCNATIEGPTITGIIGPNGAGKSTLLKAILGLIQSSGKILIDGESPKKVLHKIAYVEQKSQIDFTFPITIRECVALGRTVKKKPFQRLTKEDWAKVDAAIEEVGLTDLASRQIGALSGGQFQRVLLARCMVQEAEYIFLDEPFVGIDMLSEKVIMTIIRKWKEEGKTILMVNHDLSKVKEYFDQVILVKHAIVASGKTEDVFIKKYLDDVYGGSVYIPQGGEQHA
;
A
#
# COMPACT_ATOMS: atom_id res chain seq x y z
N MET A 1 -8.58 -6.99 18.24
CA MET A 1 -8.49 -8.25 17.48
C MET A 1 -7.29 -8.12 16.55
N ASN A 2 -6.45 -9.17 16.44
CA ASN A 2 -5.35 -9.11 15.48
C ASN A 2 -5.93 -9.23 14.07
N SER A 3 -5.61 -8.28 13.20
CA SER A 3 -5.99 -8.32 11.79
C SER A 3 -5.25 -9.47 11.09
N LEU A 4 -5.95 -10.19 10.21
CA LEU A 4 -5.42 -11.39 9.56
C LEU A 4 -5.75 -11.43 8.07
N ILE A 5 -4.71 -11.49 7.23
CA ILE A 5 -4.87 -11.76 5.80
C ILE A 5 -4.30 -13.15 5.49
N THR A 6 -5.10 -14.01 4.88
CA THR A 6 -4.70 -15.37 4.50
C THR A 6 -4.79 -15.54 2.99
N ILE A 7 -3.71 -16.02 2.38
CA ILE A 7 -3.56 -16.30 0.95
C ILE A 7 -3.25 -17.79 0.82
N LYS A 8 -4.12 -18.56 0.12
CA LYS A 8 -3.96 -20.01 -0.05
C LYS A 8 -4.12 -20.42 -1.52
N ASN A 9 -3.05 -20.99 -2.09
CA ASN A 9 -2.97 -21.52 -3.45
C ASN A 9 -3.48 -20.53 -4.51
N VAL A 10 -3.14 -19.24 -4.33
CA VAL A 10 -3.62 -18.18 -5.20
C VAL A 10 -2.81 -18.15 -6.49
N GLY A 11 -3.54 -18.19 -7.63
CA GLY A 11 -3.00 -18.03 -8.96
C GLY A 11 -3.74 -16.93 -9.72
N VAL A 12 -3.04 -16.21 -10.58
CA VAL A 12 -3.59 -15.18 -11.47
C VAL A 12 -3.07 -15.39 -12.88
N SER A 13 -3.98 -15.34 -13.85
CA SER A 13 -3.66 -15.37 -15.28
C SER A 13 -4.46 -14.29 -16.00
N TYR A 14 -3.83 -13.61 -16.97
CA TYR A 14 -4.51 -12.72 -17.89
C TYR A 14 -4.60 -13.39 -19.28
N ALA A 15 -5.53 -12.95 -20.12
CA ALA A 15 -5.76 -13.53 -21.45
C ALA A 15 -4.50 -13.64 -22.32
N MET A 16 -3.58 -12.67 -22.20
CA MET A 16 -2.32 -12.62 -22.96
C MET A 16 -1.08 -13.02 -22.15
N GLN A 17 -1.21 -13.25 -20.84
CA GLN A 17 -0.10 -13.63 -19.96
C GLN A 17 -0.57 -14.71 -18.97
N PRO A 18 -0.44 -15.99 -19.34
CA PRO A 18 -0.77 -17.08 -18.43
C PRO A 18 0.23 -17.11 -17.26
N HIS A 19 -0.29 -17.48 -16.09
CA HIS A 19 0.51 -17.73 -14.88
C HIS A 19 1.37 -16.53 -14.40
N VAL A 20 0.78 -15.32 -14.38
CA VAL A 20 1.44 -14.16 -13.77
C VAL A 20 1.74 -14.41 -12.28
N LEU A 21 0.82 -15.11 -11.60
CA LEU A 21 1.05 -15.66 -10.26
C LEU A 21 0.60 -17.12 -10.22
N LYS A 22 1.37 -17.97 -9.51
CA LYS A 22 1.10 -19.40 -9.35
C LYS A 22 1.32 -19.82 -7.90
N ASP A 23 0.36 -20.57 -7.35
CA ASP A 23 0.43 -21.25 -6.05
C ASP A 23 0.93 -20.35 -4.90
N CYS A 24 0.50 -19.08 -4.88
CA CYS A 24 0.87 -18.13 -3.84
C CYS A 24 0.24 -18.50 -2.49
N ASN A 25 1.08 -18.58 -1.46
CA ASN A 25 0.67 -18.87 -0.10
C ASN A 25 1.37 -17.93 0.88
N ALA A 26 0.60 -17.23 1.73
CA ALA A 26 1.12 -16.37 2.79
C ALA A 26 0.05 -16.13 3.86
N THR A 27 0.51 -15.79 5.05
CA THR A 27 -0.32 -15.28 6.14
C THR A 27 0.31 -14.00 6.65
N ILE A 28 -0.48 -12.95 6.80
CA ILE A 28 -0.04 -11.65 7.33
C ILE A 28 -0.86 -11.39 8.59
N GLU A 29 -0.16 -11.26 9.70
CA GLU A 29 -0.75 -10.95 11.01
C GLU A 29 -0.41 -9.50 11.37
N GLY A 30 -1.42 -8.70 11.63
CA GLY A 30 -1.27 -7.29 11.99
C GLY A 30 -1.51 -7.02 13.48
N PRO A 31 -1.25 -5.76 13.92
CA PRO A 31 -0.84 -4.61 13.10
C PRO A 31 0.61 -4.73 12.60
N THR A 32 0.84 -4.39 11.33
CA THR A 32 2.15 -4.55 10.68
C THR A 32 2.29 -3.65 9.47
N ILE A 33 3.53 -3.30 9.10
CA ILE A 33 3.87 -2.76 7.79
C ILE A 33 4.55 -3.89 7.00
N THR A 34 3.86 -4.42 5.99
CA THR A 34 4.33 -5.55 5.17
C THR A 34 4.73 -5.07 3.78
N GLY A 35 5.98 -5.33 3.38
CA GLY A 35 6.50 -5.04 2.05
C GLY A 35 6.25 -6.19 1.07
N ILE A 36 5.68 -5.90 -0.10
CA ILE A 36 5.61 -6.82 -1.24
C ILE A 36 6.79 -6.47 -2.16
N ILE A 37 7.80 -7.32 -2.19
CA ILE A 37 9.12 -7.04 -2.77
C ILE A 37 9.40 -8.03 -3.91
N GLY A 38 10.02 -7.55 -4.97
CA GLY A 38 10.42 -8.36 -6.13
C GLY A 38 10.81 -7.51 -7.33
N PRO A 39 11.40 -8.08 -8.38
CA PRO A 39 11.78 -7.36 -9.58
C PRO A 39 10.56 -6.83 -10.35
N ASN A 40 10.80 -5.98 -11.33
CA ASN A 40 9.73 -5.51 -12.23
C ASN A 40 9.15 -6.70 -13.00
N GLY A 41 7.83 -6.74 -13.14
CA GLY A 41 7.12 -7.86 -13.77
C GLY A 41 6.92 -9.11 -12.89
N ALA A 42 7.43 -9.13 -11.64
CA ALA A 42 7.32 -10.28 -10.73
C ALA A 42 5.89 -10.62 -10.27
N GLY A 43 4.91 -9.75 -10.53
CA GLY A 43 3.52 -9.95 -10.13
C GLY A 43 3.12 -9.23 -8.81
N LYS A 44 3.93 -8.29 -8.30
CA LYS A 44 3.67 -7.56 -7.02
C LYS A 44 2.31 -6.86 -7.00
N SER A 45 2.07 -5.93 -7.92
CA SER A 45 0.79 -5.21 -8.02
C SER A 45 -0.37 -6.16 -8.37
N THR A 46 -0.09 -7.24 -9.12
CA THR A 46 -1.07 -8.30 -9.40
C THR A 46 -1.47 -9.01 -8.10
N LEU A 47 -0.51 -9.35 -7.23
CA LEU A 47 -0.79 -9.95 -5.93
C LEU A 47 -1.60 -9.00 -5.05
N LEU A 48 -1.21 -7.72 -5.00
CA LEU A 48 -1.95 -6.70 -4.26
C LEU A 48 -3.40 -6.58 -4.75
N LYS A 49 -3.61 -6.49 -6.08
CA LYS A 49 -4.94 -6.41 -6.70
C LYS A 49 -5.77 -7.68 -6.47
N ALA A 50 -5.13 -8.86 -6.44
CA ALA A 50 -5.80 -10.12 -6.10
C ALA A 50 -6.27 -10.13 -4.63
N ILE A 51 -5.41 -9.68 -3.68
CA ILE A 51 -5.78 -9.57 -2.26
C ILE A 51 -6.97 -8.63 -2.07
N LEU A 52 -7.03 -7.54 -2.84
CA LEU A 52 -8.14 -6.59 -2.84
C LEU A 52 -9.42 -7.12 -3.51
N GLY A 53 -9.35 -8.26 -4.21
CA GLY A 53 -10.47 -8.78 -4.99
C GLY A 53 -10.83 -7.96 -6.23
N LEU A 54 -9.90 -7.11 -6.71
CA LEU A 54 -10.06 -6.27 -7.90
C LEU A 54 -9.87 -7.03 -9.21
N ILE A 55 -9.20 -8.19 -9.16
CA ILE A 55 -8.98 -9.08 -10.29
C ILE A 55 -9.39 -10.51 -9.95
N GLN A 56 -9.71 -11.30 -10.96
CA GLN A 56 -10.00 -12.72 -10.79
C GLN A 56 -8.72 -13.48 -10.40
N SER A 57 -8.84 -14.36 -9.41
CA SER A 57 -7.80 -15.27 -8.97
C SER A 57 -8.36 -16.64 -8.67
N SER A 58 -7.56 -17.68 -8.85
CA SER A 58 -7.82 -19.00 -8.28
C SER A 58 -7.40 -19.06 -6.82
N GLY A 59 -7.74 -20.15 -6.14
CA GLY A 59 -7.39 -20.32 -4.72
C GLY A 59 -8.32 -19.54 -3.78
N LYS A 60 -7.80 -19.18 -2.61
CA LYS A 60 -8.59 -18.52 -1.56
C LYS A 60 -7.85 -17.38 -0.91
N ILE A 61 -8.48 -16.21 -0.85
CA ILE A 61 -8.01 -15.05 -0.11
C ILE A 61 -9.07 -14.68 0.93
N LEU A 62 -8.62 -14.50 2.17
CA LEU A 62 -9.49 -14.09 3.27
C LEU A 62 -8.85 -12.92 4.02
N ILE A 63 -9.68 -11.98 4.44
CA ILE A 63 -9.34 -10.88 5.36
C ILE A 63 -10.28 -11.03 6.55
N ASP A 64 -9.74 -11.25 7.74
CA ASP A 64 -10.50 -11.59 8.97
C ASP A 64 -11.46 -12.77 8.77
N GLY A 65 -11.06 -13.77 8.00
CA GLY A 65 -11.89 -14.95 7.70
C GLY A 65 -12.96 -14.75 6.62
N GLU A 66 -13.15 -13.52 6.13
CA GLU A 66 -14.14 -13.15 5.11
C GLU A 66 -13.49 -12.90 3.74
N SER A 67 -14.28 -13.03 2.67
CA SER A 67 -13.80 -12.66 1.33
C SER A 67 -13.55 -11.16 1.23
N PRO A 68 -12.56 -10.71 0.45
CA PRO A 68 -12.21 -9.27 0.32
C PRO A 68 -13.42 -8.40 -0.04
N LYS A 69 -14.31 -8.89 -0.91
CA LYS A 69 -15.52 -8.16 -1.33
C LYS A 69 -16.47 -7.81 -0.18
N LYS A 70 -16.50 -8.62 0.88
CA LYS A 70 -17.38 -8.38 2.04
C LYS A 70 -16.81 -7.33 2.99
N VAL A 71 -15.50 -7.12 2.98
CA VAL A 71 -14.78 -6.25 3.91
C VAL A 71 -14.21 -5.00 3.24
N LEU A 72 -14.63 -4.65 2.03
CA LEU A 72 -14.16 -3.47 1.29
C LEU A 72 -14.30 -2.16 2.09
N HIS A 73 -15.32 -2.07 2.95
CA HIS A 73 -15.51 -0.90 3.84
C HIS A 73 -14.41 -0.73 4.89
N LYS A 74 -13.62 -1.78 5.16
CA LYS A 74 -12.46 -1.77 6.06
C LYS A 74 -11.14 -1.49 5.34
N ILE A 75 -11.17 -1.36 4.02
CA ILE A 75 -9.98 -1.29 3.17
C ILE A 75 -9.84 0.09 2.55
N ALA A 76 -8.66 0.68 2.64
CA ALA A 76 -8.24 1.81 1.83
C ALA A 76 -7.16 1.37 0.84
N TYR A 77 -7.27 1.82 -0.41
CA TYR A 77 -6.31 1.50 -1.45
C TYR A 77 -5.81 2.77 -2.15
N VAL A 78 -4.50 2.90 -2.22
CA VAL A 78 -3.81 3.90 -3.04
C VAL A 78 -3.18 3.20 -4.22
N GLU A 79 -3.74 3.46 -5.39
CA GLU A 79 -3.26 2.97 -6.66
C GLU A 79 -2.01 3.71 -7.11
N GLN A 80 -1.21 3.05 -7.96
CA GLN A 80 -0.02 3.65 -8.54
C GLN A 80 -0.37 4.96 -9.29
N LYS A 81 0.44 5.99 -9.09
CA LYS A 81 0.22 7.34 -9.62
C LYS A 81 -0.04 7.39 -11.13
N SER A 82 0.59 6.52 -11.91
CA SER A 82 0.43 6.45 -13.37
C SER A 82 -0.99 6.12 -13.84
N GLN A 83 -1.86 5.65 -12.96
CA GLN A 83 -3.25 5.27 -13.28
C GLN A 83 -4.26 6.38 -12.92
N ILE A 84 -3.79 7.52 -12.40
CA ILE A 84 -4.66 8.61 -11.94
C ILE A 84 -4.72 9.71 -13.02
N ASP A 85 -5.94 10.13 -13.36
CA ASP A 85 -6.17 11.25 -14.26
C ASP A 85 -5.98 12.59 -13.53
N PHE A 86 -4.86 13.25 -13.80
CA PHE A 86 -4.52 14.57 -13.24
C PHE A 86 -5.24 15.73 -13.92
N THR A 87 -5.91 15.50 -15.04
CA THR A 87 -6.64 16.55 -15.75
C THR A 87 -8.02 16.85 -15.16
N PHE A 88 -8.48 15.95 -14.26
CA PHE A 88 -9.76 16.13 -13.58
C PHE A 88 -9.71 17.36 -12.64
N PRO A 89 -10.60 18.36 -12.82
CA PRO A 89 -10.52 19.63 -12.12
C PRO A 89 -11.08 19.56 -10.70
N ILE A 90 -10.42 18.80 -9.84
CA ILE A 90 -10.78 18.63 -8.42
C ILE A 90 -9.73 19.27 -7.52
N THR A 91 -10.14 19.91 -6.45
CA THR A 91 -9.26 20.47 -5.43
C THR A 91 -8.74 19.39 -4.47
N ILE A 92 -7.67 19.69 -3.72
CA ILE A 92 -7.17 18.81 -2.65
C ILE A 92 -8.31 18.46 -1.68
N ARG A 93 -9.03 19.46 -1.21
CA ARG A 93 -10.09 19.29 -0.22
C ARG A 93 -11.21 18.39 -0.72
N GLU A 94 -11.62 18.54 -1.96
CA GLU A 94 -12.61 17.68 -2.60
C GLU A 94 -12.08 16.26 -2.81
N CYS A 95 -10.83 16.11 -3.26
CA CYS A 95 -10.19 14.81 -3.44
C CYS A 95 -10.12 14.01 -2.12
N VAL A 96 -9.72 14.66 -1.02
CA VAL A 96 -9.72 14.03 0.31
C VAL A 96 -11.14 13.68 0.75
N ALA A 97 -12.11 14.56 0.49
CA ALA A 97 -13.52 14.36 0.85
C ALA A 97 -14.14 13.13 0.17
N LEU A 98 -13.64 12.71 -1.01
CA LEU A 98 -14.05 11.44 -1.65
C LEU A 98 -13.85 10.23 -0.74
N GLY A 99 -12.84 10.25 0.14
CA GLY A 99 -12.62 9.18 1.11
C GLY A 99 -13.79 8.99 2.09
N ARG A 100 -14.54 10.04 2.40
CA ARG A 100 -15.73 9.95 3.28
C ARG A 100 -16.93 9.33 2.60
N THR A 101 -17.00 9.35 1.26
CA THR A 101 -18.16 8.84 0.51
C THR A 101 -18.34 7.33 0.68
N VAL A 102 -17.28 6.58 0.97
CA VAL A 102 -17.33 5.12 1.21
C VAL A 102 -18.28 4.76 2.36
N LYS A 103 -18.44 5.66 3.34
CA LYS A 103 -19.31 5.47 4.52
C LYS A 103 -20.71 6.05 4.34
N LYS A 104 -21.03 6.58 3.16
CA LYS A 104 -22.31 7.26 2.89
C LYS A 104 -23.20 6.43 1.97
N LYS A 105 -24.52 6.62 2.14
CA LYS A 105 -25.49 6.10 1.17
C LYS A 105 -25.40 6.91 -0.13
N PRO A 106 -25.79 6.32 -1.28
CA PRO A 106 -25.87 7.06 -2.54
C PRO A 106 -26.65 8.38 -2.35
N PHE A 107 -26.13 9.47 -2.92
CA PHE A 107 -26.68 10.84 -2.85
C PHE A 107 -26.67 11.50 -1.46
N GLN A 108 -26.13 10.85 -0.43
CA GLN A 108 -25.99 11.46 0.88
C GLN A 108 -24.88 12.51 0.88
N ARG A 109 -25.19 13.74 1.28
CA ARG A 109 -24.20 14.82 1.40
C ARG A 109 -23.29 14.60 2.61
N LEU A 110 -22.07 15.11 2.53
CA LEU A 110 -21.13 15.16 3.65
C LEU A 110 -21.64 16.12 4.71
N THR A 111 -21.50 15.73 5.96
CA THR A 111 -21.88 16.54 7.13
C THR A 111 -20.77 17.53 7.50
N LYS A 112 -21.06 18.46 8.42
CA LYS A 112 -20.01 19.33 8.99
C LYS A 112 -18.90 18.55 9.67
N GLU A 113 -19.22 17.43 10.33
CA GLU A 113 -18.25 16.55 10.95
C GLU A 113 -17.34 15.86 9.91
N ASP A 114 -17.91 15.40 8.77
CA ASP A 114 -17.11 14.85 7.69
C ASP A 114 -16.11 15.87 7.15
N TRP A 115 -16.54 17.11 6.94
CA TRP A 115 -15.66 18.20 6.49
C TRP A 115 -14.58 18.54 7.52
N ALA A 116 -14.90 18.53 8.81
CA ALA A 116 -13.89 18.72 9.86
C ALA A 116 -12.82 17.63 9.84
N LYS A 117 -13.21 16.36 9.60
CA LYS A 117 -12.25 15.24 9.42
C LYS A 117 -11.40 15.43 8.17
N VAL A 118 -11.96 15.93 7.08
CA VAL A 118 -11.24 16.26 5.85
C VAL A 118 -10.19 17.33 6.12
N ASP A 119 -10.58 18.42 6.75
CA ASP A 119 -9.67 19.53 7.04
C ASP A 119 -8.53 19.09 8.00
N ALA A 120 -8.84 18.31 9.04
CA ALA A 120 -7.84 17.74 9.94
C ALA A 120 -6.86 16.80 9.23
N ALA A 121 -7.33 15.96 8.31
CA ALA A 121 -6.44 15.08 7.54
C ALA A 121 -5.52 15.87 6.58
N ILE A 122 -6.01 16.97 6.00
CA ILE A 122 -5.18 17.86 5.16
C ILE A 122 -4.11 18.57 6.00
N GLU A 123 -4.46 19.00 7.20
CA GLU A 123 -3.52 19.58 8.16
C GLU A 123 -2.44 18.57 8.56
N GLU A 124 -2.83 17.32 8.88
CA GLU A 124 -1.89 16.26 9.29
C GLU A 124 -0.86 15.94 8.20
N VAL A 125 -1.24 16.04 6.93
CA VAL A 125 -0.28 15.85 5.81
C VAL A 125 0.44 17.14 5.40
N GLY A 126 0.24 18.28 6.11
CA GLY A 126 0.90 19.54 5.88
C GLY A 126 0.52 20.20 4.54
N LEU A 127 -0.75 20.19 4.20
CA LEU A 127 -1.27 20.76 2.94
C LEU A 127 -2.39 21.80 3.15
N THR A 128 -2.56 22.34 4.35
CA THR A 128 -3.63 23.30 4.70
C THR A 128 -3.68 24.51 3.75
N ASP A 129 -2.51 25.14 3.50
CA ASP A 129 -2.43 26.33 2.64
C ASP A 129 -2.72 26.04 1.16
N LEU A 130 -2.73 24.76 0.78
CA LEU A 130 -2.97 24.30 -0.58
C LEU A 130 -4.34 23.63 -0.76
N ALA A 131 -5.20 23.61 0.28
CA ALA A 131 -6.47 22.86 0.28
C ALA A 131 -7.40 23.16 -0.89
N SER A 132 -7.40 24.41 -1.38
CA SER A 132 -8.19 24.87 -2.53
C SER A 132 -7.49 24.69 -3.89
N ARG A 133 -6.22 24.24 -3.90
CA ARG A 133 -5.45 24.03 -5.14
C ARG A 133 -5.93 22.76 -5.84
N GLN A 134 -5.94 22.78 -7.17
CA GLN A 134 -6.25 21.60 -7.98
C GLN A 134 -5.15 20.56 -7.90
N ILE A 135 -5.53 19.27 -7.89
CA ILE A 135 -4.57 18.15 -7.79
C ILE A 135 -3.56 18.10 -8.95
N GLY A 136 -3.95 18.55 -10.14
CA GLY A 136 -3.07 18.60 -11.31
C GLY A 136 -1.91 19.60 -11.20
N ALA A 137 -1.97 20.56 -10.25
CA ALA A 137 -0.93 21.56 -10.01
C ALA A 137 0.03 21.18 -8.87
N LEU A 138 0.00 19.93 -8.39
CA LEU A 138 0.79 19.46 -7.25
C LEU A 138 2.09 18.78 -7.71
N SER A 139 3.14 18.88 -6.86
CA SER A 139 4.30 18.01 -6.98
C SER A 139 3.93 16.54 -6.70
N GLY A 140 4.80 15.59 -7.11
CA GLY A 140 4.57 14.17 -6.84
C GLY A 140 4.38 13.87 -5.36
N GLY A 141 5.23 14.43 -4.50
CA GLY A 141 5.14 14.23 -3.05
C GLY A 141 3.91 14.90 -2.41
N GLN A 142 3.52 16.09 -2.89
CA GLN A 142 2.27 16.74 -2.46
C GLN A 142 1.06 15.89 -2.80
N PHE A 143 0.99 15.41 -4.05
CA PHE A 143 -0.12 14.56 -4.48
C PHE A 143 -0.19 13.25 -3.70
N GLN A 144 0.94 12.60 -3.45
CA GLN A 144 0.98 11.37 -2.64
C GLN A 144 0.44 11.62 -1.22
N ARG A 145 0.76 12.75 -0.62
CA ARG A 145 0.21 13.15 0.69
C ARG A 145 -1.30 13.39 0.64
N VAL A 146 -1.84 13.91 -0.46
CA VAL A 146 -3.31 14.02 -0.68
C VAL A 146 -3.96 12.63 -0.69
N LEU A 147 -3.36 11.65 -1.36
CA LEU A 147 -3.88 10.29 -1.39
C LEU A 147 -3.87 9.64 0.00
N LEU A 148 -2.83 9.89 0.82
CA LEU A 148 -2.80 9.44 2.21
C LEU A 148 -3.87 10.12 3.06
N ALA A 149 -4.07 11.44 2.93
CA ALA A 149 -5.14 12.16 3.62
C ALA A 149 -6.53 11.59 3.25
N ARG A 150 -6.72 11.23 1.97
CA ARG A 150 -7.94 10.52 1.53
C ARG A 150 -8.10 9.16 2.21
N CYS A 151 -7.02 8.41 2.43
CA CYS A 151 -7.07 7.15 3.20
C CYS A 151 -7.37 7.39 4.68
N MET A 152 -6.82 8.43 5.31
CA MET A 152 -7.09 8.78 6.70
C MET A 152 -8.58 8.94 6.96
N VAL A 153 -9.26 9.74 6.13
CA VAL A 153 -10.69 10.02 6.31
C VAL A 153 -11.59 8.81 6.04
N GLN A 154 -11.09 7.76 5.38
CA GLN A 154 -11.81 6.49 5.26
C GLN A 154 -11.90 5.74 6.59
N GLU A 155 -10.96 6.00 7.52
CA GLU A 155 -10.85 5.28 8.80
C GLU A 155 -10.82 3.76 8.60
N ALA A 156 -10.03 3.31 7.61
CA ALA A 156 -9.87 1.92 7.26
C ALA A 156 -8.97 1.19 8.26
N GLU A 157 -9.18 -0.14 8.42
CA GLU A 157 -8.35 -1.03 9.24
C GLU A 157 -7.16 -1.58 8.43
N TYR A 158 -7.35 -1.75 7.11
CA TYR A 158 -6.37 -2.25 6.15
C TYR A 158 -6.03 -1.19 5.13
N ILE A 159 -4.74 -0.92 4.93
CA ILE A 159 -4.26 0.08 3.98
C ILE A 159 -3.32 -0.58 2.98
N PHE A 160 -3.66 -0.47 1.70
CA PHE A 160 -2.90 -1.02 0.60
C PHE A 160 -2.31 0.11 -0.24
N LEU A 161 -0.99 0.11 -0.44
CA LEU A 161 -0.25 1.14 -1.16
C LEU A 161 0.53 0.51 -2.31
N ASP A 162 0.25 0.91 -3.54
CA ASP A 162 0.96 0.41 -4.72
C ASP A 162 2.03 1.42 -5.14
N GLU A 163 3.29 1.15 -4.82
CA GLU A 163 4.48 1.95 -5.10
C GLU A 163 4.36 3.44 -4.63
N PRO A 164 4.10 3.70 -3.34
CA PRO A 164 3.78 5.05 -2.85
C PRO A 164 4.95 6.03 -2.92
N PHE A 165 6.19 5.57 -3.16
CA PHE A 165 7.39 6.42 -3.17
C PHE A 165 7.91 6.74 -4.57
N VAL A 166 7.27 6.25 -5.63
CA VAL A 166 7.72 6.50 -6.99
C VAL A 166 7.54 7.97 -7.37
N GLY A 167 8.64 8.60 -7.78
CA GLY A 167 8.65 9.99 -8.24
C GLY A 167 8.42 11.04 -7.16
N ILE A 168 8.81 10.74 -5.92
CA ILE A 168 8.80 11.70 -4.81
C ILE A 168 10.21 11.96 -4.27
N ASP A 169 10.39 13.10 -3.63
CA ASP A 169 11.64 13.48 -2.99
C ASP A 169 11.80 12.84 -1.59
N MET A 170 13.03 12.80 -1.08
CA MET A 170 13.37 12.19 0.22
C MET A 170 12.62 12.80 1.40
N LEU A 171 12.33 14.11 1.37
CA LEU A 171 11.62 14.77 2.47
C LEU A 171 10.16 14.32 2.48
N SER A 172 9.51 14.29 1.32
CA SER A 172 8.16 13.76 1.16
C SER A 172 8.07 12.29 1.59
N GLU A 173 9.06 11.47 1.24
CA GLU A 173 9.13 10.07 1.64
C GLU A 173 9.17 9.90 3.17
N LYS A 174 10.00 10.68 3.86
CA LYS A 174 10.07 10.68 5.33
C LYS A 174 8.73 11.04 5.99
N VAL A 175 8.06 12.08 5.48
CA VAL A 175 6.72 12.48 5.97
C VAL A 175 5.72 11.33 5.78
N ILE A 176 5.70 10.71 4.60
CA ILE A 176 4.83 9.58 4.29
C ILE A 176 5.09 8.40 5.24
N MET A 177 6.36 8.04 5.47
CA MET A 177 6.70 6.95 6.39
C MET A 177 6.33 7.25 7.83
N THR A 178 6.42 8.50 8.28
CA THR A 178 5.95 8.92 9.60
C THR A 178 4.44 8.66 9.76
N ILE A 179 3.65 9.00 8.76
CA ILE A 179 2.20 8.76 8.73
C ILE A 179 1.90 7.25 8.75
N ILE A 180 2.61 6.47 7.93
CA ILE A 180 2.43 5.01 7.85
C ILE A 180 2.77 4.32 9.18
N ARG A 181 3.85 4.75 9.86
CA ARG A 181 4.22 4.23 11.19
C ARG A 181 3.16 4.56 12.23
N LYS A 182 2.64 5.80 12.24
CA LYS A 182 1.53 6.20 13.11
C LYS A 182 0.30 5.32 12.89
N TRP A 183 -0.06 5.01 11.65
CA TRP A 183 -1.18 4.12 11.36
C TRP A 183 -0.99 2.71 11.93
N LYS A 184 0.23 2.16 11.87
CA LYS A 184 0.55 0.89 12.52
C LYS A 184 0.37 0.98 14.04
N GLU A 185 0.85 2.05 14.67
CA GLU A 185 0.68 2.30 16.11
C GLU A 185 -0.80 2.43 16.50
N GLU A 186 -1.64 2.96 15.62
CA GLU A 186 -3.10 2.98 15.74
C GLU A 186 -3.77 1.61 15.51
N GLY A 187 -3.00 0.55 15.29
CA GLY A 187 -3.51 -0.81 15.13
C GLY A 187 -3.89 -1.20 13.70
N LYS A 188 -3.54 -0.40 12.69
CA LYS A 188 -3.84 -0.70 11.27
C LYS A 188 -2.81 -1.66 10.68
N THR A 189 -3.23 -2.41 9.67
CA THR A 189 -2.37 -3.31 8.88
C THR A 189 -2.13 -2.70 7.52
N ILE A 190 -0.84 -2.50 7.17
CA ILE A 190 -0.43 -1.85 5.94
C ILE A 190 0.32 -2.85 5.04
N LEU A 191 -0.11 -2.98 3.79
CA LEU A 191 0.61 -3.70 2.74
C LEU A 191 1.09 -2.70 1.70
N MET A 192 2.38 -2.74 1.39
CA MET A 192 2.98 -1.79 0.47
C MET A 192 3.85 -2.50 -0.56
N VAL A 193 3.58 -2.26 -1.85
CA VAL A 193 4.51 -2.65 -2.92
C VAL A 193 5.68 -1.69 -2.93
N ASN A 194 6.89 -2.26 -2.90
CA ASN A 194 8.13 -1.48 -3.01
C ASN A 194 9.13 -2.21 -3.91
N HIS A 195 9.99 -1.46 -4.58
CA HIS A 195 11.09 -1.98 -5.40
C HIS A 195 12.47 -1.55 -4.89
N ASP A 196 12.55 -0.63 -3.94
CA ASP A 196 13.80 -0.18 -3.32
C ASP A 196 14.21 -1.14 -2.19
N LEU A 197 15.26 -1.93 -2.45
CA LEU A 197 15.79 -2.89 -1.48
C LEU A 197 16.57 -2.25 -0.34
N SER A 198 17.10 -1.04 -0.54
CA SER A 198 17.97 -0.38 0.44
C SER A 198 17.24 -0.02 1.74
N LYS A 199 15.92 0.19 1.66
CA LYS A 199 15.09 0.64 2.78
C LYS A 199 14.21 -0.47 3.38
N VAL A 200 14.30 -1.69 2.87
CA VAL A 200 13.42 -2.78 3.30
C VAL A 200 13.50 -3.04 4.80
N LYS A 201 14.71 -3.13 5.35
CA LYS A 201 14.92 -3.37 6.79
C LYS A 201 14.45 -2.21 7.68
N GLU A 202 14.45 -0.99 7.14
CA GLU A 202 14.02 0.20 7.88
C GLU A 202 12.49 0.38 7.88
N TYR A 203 11.82 -0.02 6.78
CA TYR A 203 10.41 0.31 6.56
C TYR A 203 9.45 -0.80 6.92
N PHE A 204 9.87 -2.07 6.82
CA PHE A 204 8.96 -3.21 6.91
C PHE A 204 9.24 -4.11 8.10
N ASP A 205 8.18 -4.45 8.83
CA ASP A 205 8.20 -5.48 9.87
C ASP A 205 8.19 -6.88 9.25
N GLN A 206 7.43 -7.03 8.17
CA GLN A 206 7.28 -8.28 7.42
C GLN A 206 7.50 -8.01 5.93
N VAL A 207 7.94 -9.04 5.20
CA VAL A 207 8.08 -8.97 3.74
C VAL A 207 7.49 -10.21 3.08
N ILE A 208 7.01 -10.01 1.86
CA ILE A 208 6.59 -11.05 0.93
C ILE A 208 7.47 -10.91 -0.30
N LEU A 209 8.34 -11.87 -0.55
CA LEU A 209 9.20 -11.92 -1.73
C LEU A 209 8.47 -12.60 -2.88
N VAL A 210 8.32 -11.88 -4.00
CA VAL A 210 7.52 -12.32 -5.15
C VAL A 210 8.36 -12.44 -6.42
N LYS A 211 8.25 -13.60 -7.11
CA LYS A 211 8.74 -13.84 -8.47
C LYS A 211 7.80 -14.84 -9.15
N HIS A 212 6.70 -14.36 -9.71
CA HIS A 212 5.60 -15.19 -10.26
C HIS A 212 4.96 -16.16 -9.25
N ALA A 213 5.52 -16.29 -8.07
CA ALA A 213 5.02 -16.98 -6.90
C ALA A 213 5.52 -16.26 -5.66
N ILE A 214 4.97 -16.57 -4.49
CA ILE A 214 5.58 -16.15 -3.23
C ILE A 214 6.73 -17.09 -2.92
N VAL A 215 7.95 -16.56 -2.99
CA VAL A 215 9.20 -17.32 -2.71
C VAL A 215 9.39 -17.49 -1.21
N ALA A 216 9.13 -16.41 -0.45
CA ALA A 216 9.18 -16.43 1.01
C ALA A 216 8.29 -15.31 1.58
N SER A 217 7.75 -15.51 2.77
CA SER A 217 6.96 -14.51 3.50
C SER A 217 7.15 -14.67 5.00
N GLY A 218 7.18 -13.55 5.74
CA GLY A 218 7.37 -13.53 7.19
C GLY A 218 8.09 -12.28 7.68
N LYS A 219 8.68 -12.34 8.87
CA LYS A 219 9.43 -11.23 9.44
C LYS A 219 10.57 -10.82 8.53
N THR A 220 10.82 -9.52 8.44
CA THR A 220 11.85 -8.98 7.55
C THR A 220 13.23 -9.56 7.83
N GLU A 221 13.61 -9.75 9.11
CA GLU A 221 14.89 -10.34 9.51
C GLU A 221 15.09 -11.78 9.03
N ASP A 222 14.00 -12.58 8.96
CA ASP A 222 14.03 -14.00 8.58
C ASP A 222 13.98 -14.20 7.07
N VAL A 223 13.31 -13.31 6.36
CA VAL A 223 12.98 -13.45 4.93
C VAL A 223 13.90 -12.61 4.04
N PHE A 224 14.32 -11.41 4.48
CA PHE A 224 15.18 -10.53 3.70
C PHE A 224 16.66 -10.92 3.85
N ILE A 225 16.97 -12.17 3.45
CA ILE A 225 18.31 -12.79 3.52
C ILE A 225 18.79 -13.17 2.12
N LYS A 226 20.12 -13.28 1.96
CA LYS A 226 20.77 -13.52 0.68
C LYS A 226 20.16 -14.71 -0.08
N LYS A 227 19.88 -15.82 0.60
CA LYS A 227 19.31 -17.05 0.00
C LYS A 227 18.07 -16.74 -0.84
N TYR A 228 17.05 -16.12 -0.23
CA TYR A 228 15.78 -15.84 -0.92
C TYR A 228 15.90 -14.69 -1.93
N LEU A 229 16.81 -13.73 -1.67
CA LEU A 229 17.06 -12.64 -2.62
C LEU A 229 17.77 -13.14 -3.88
N ASP A 230 18.70 -14.10 -3.77
CA ASP A 230 19.32 -14.74 -4.93
C ASP A 230 18.27 -15.50 -5.77
N ASP A 231 17.32 -16.20 -5.13
CA ASP A 231 16.21 -16.88 -5.82
C ASP A 231 15.31 -15.89 -6.59
N VAL A 232 15.03 -14.72 -5.99
CA VAL A 232 14.14 -13.72 -6.58
C VAL A 232 14.84 -12.90 -7.68
N TYR A 233 16.09 -12.47 -7.46
CA TYR A 233 16.82 -11.53 -8.30
C TYR A 233 17.93 -12.17 -9.15
N GLY A 234 18.19 -13.49 -9.00
CA GLY A 234 19.17 -14.20 -9.83
C GLY A 234 20.63 -13.93 -9.45
N GLY A 235 20.94 -13.79 -8.16
CA GLY A 235 22.32 -13.69 -7.65
C GLY A 235 23.01 -12.33 -7.91
N SER A 236 22.30 -11.34 -8.41
CA SER A 236 22.86 -10.03 -8.83
C SER A 236 22.69 -8.92 -7.77
N VAL A 237 22.16 -9.24 -6.59
CA VAL A 237 21.84 -8.21 -5.59
C VAL A 237 22.96 -8.03 -4.59
N TYR A 238 23.61 -6.87 -4.64
CA TYR A 238 24.44 -6.38 -3.55
C TYR A 238 23.54 -5.79 -2.48
N ILE A 239 23.47 -6.42 -1.31
CA ILE A 239 22.84 -5.85 -0.12
C ILE A 239 23.94 -5.07 0.61
N PRO A 240 23.86 -3.73 0.74
CA PRO A 240 24.77 -3.02 1.62
C PRO A 240 24.54 -3.58 3.05
N GLN A 241 25.50 -4.28 3.59
CA GLN A 241 25.52 -4.57 5.02
C GLN A 241 25.61 -3.20 5.70
N GLY A 242 24.66 -2.90 6.59
CA GLY A 242 24.59 -1.64 7.32
C GLY A 242 25.96 -1.30 7.87
N GLY A 243 26.42 -0.07 7.58
CA GLY A 243 27.75 0.38 7.94
C GLY A 243 28.02 0.17 9.43
N GLU A 244 29.05 -0.59 9.74
CA GLU A 244 29.79 -0.42 10.97
C GLU A 244 30.24 1.03 11.00
N GLN A 245 29.69 1.79 11.94
CA GLN A 245 30.23 3.09 12.31
C GLN A 245 31.64 2.84 12.80
N HIS A 246 32.62 3.13 11.98
CA HIS A 246 33.99 3.33 12.48
C HIS A 246 33.96 4.58 13.34
N ALA A 247 34.25 4.35 14.62
CA ALA A 247 34.54 5.34 15.64
C ALA A 247 35.69 6.25 15.23
#